data_5c57f62891643b63c781b7996d017a69
#
_entry.id   5c57f62891643b63c781b7996d017a69
#
_cell.length_a   1.000
_cell.length_b   1.000
_cell.length_c   1.000
_cell.angle_alpha   90.00
_cell.angle_beta   90.00
_cell.angle_gamma   90.00
#
_symmetry.space_group_name_H-M   'P 1'
#
loop_
_entity.id
_entity.type
_entity.pdbx_description
1 polymer ?
#
loop_
_entity_poly.entity_id
_entity_poly.type
_entity_poly.pdbx_seq_one_letter_code
_entity_poly.pdbx_strand_id
1 'polypeptide(L)'
;MRHLRPLLGLRPLACTIALALAGAGVGAQTAKPVNLADPFEPFNRGIYGFNELLDHAVMRPVAIAYTEFLPRWVRNGVTHFFGNLADVWAIPNNALSLRPRATVDSIKRVAVNSTVGLLGLVDVASTMDIDKHPADFGLMLNRWGVPSGPFVVAPLLGPRTLIEVVVYPLDWKGNLANHVDDLVWRDLLMALSFTDTRVSYLQADDVVNAVALDPYSFTRDSYLQRRIYLQNDGLSPDTPDDRP
;
A
#
# COMPACT_ATOMS: atom_id res chain seq x y z
N MET A 1 11.73 -1.30 -69.61
CA MET A 1 12.08 -2.63 -69.00
C MET A 1 12.57 -2.44 -67.58
N ARG A 2 11.97 -3.12 -66.70
CA ARG A 2 12.26 -3.46 -65.29
C ARG A 2 11.24 -2.96 -64.26
N HIS A 3 10.59 -3.97 -63.79
CA HIS A 3 9.51 -4.02 -62.82
C HIS A 3 9.86 -3.44 -61.46
N LEU A 4 9.00 -2.57 -60.94
CA LEU A 4 8.95 -2.22 -59.52
C LEU A 4 7.85 -3.07 -58.84
N ARG A 5 8.24 -3.89 -57.90
CA ARG A 5 7.32 -4.64 -57.01
C ARG A 5 6.87 -3.74 -55.87
N PRO A 6 5.58 -3.76 -55.49
CA PRO A 6 5.11 -3.05 -54.31
C PRO A 6 5.39 -3.86 -53.05
N LEU A 7 5.88 -3.16 -52.02
CA LEU A 7 6.07 -3.67 -50.68
C LEU A 7 4.72 -3.86 -49.97
N LEU A 8 4.54 -5.05 -49.39
CA LEU A 8 3.36 -5.45 -48.64
C LEU A 8 3.12 -4.54 -47.44
N GLY A 9 1.87 -4.08 -47.32
CA GLY A 9 1.39 -3.35 -46.18
C GLY A 9 1.26 -4.23 -44.94
N LEU A 10 1.76 -3.72 -43.80
CA LEU A 10 1.46 -4.21 -42.48
C LEU A 10 0.00 -3.87 -42.14
N ARG A 11 -0.82 -4.87 -41.99
CA ARG A 11 -2.18 -4.76 -41.46
C ARG A 11 -2.10 -4.68 -39.91
N PRO A 12 -2.78 -3.75 -39.27
CA PRO A 12 -2.94 -3.80 -37.79
C PRO A 12 -3.90 -4.94 -37.44
N LEU A 13 -3.44 -5.82 -36.54
CA LEU A 13 -4.28 -6.83 -35.90
C LEU A 13 -5.26 -6.11 -34.96
N ALA A 14 -6.48 -5.87 -35.45
CA ALA A 14 -7.59 -5.49 -34.59
C ALA A 14 -8.08 -6.75 -33.87
N CYS A 15 -7.80 -6.83 -32.58
CA CYS A 15 -8.31 -7.87 -31.69
C CYS A 15 -9.79 -7.63 -31.43
N THR A 16 -10.66 -8.24 -32.23
CA THR A 16 -12.11 -8.23 -32.05
C THR A 16 -12.46 -9.29 -31.01
N ILE A 17 -12.70 -8.89 -29.77
CA ILE A 17 -13.34 -9.76 -28.77
C ILE A 17 -14.83 -9.76 -29.08
N ALA A 18 -15.31 -10.82 -29.72
CA ALA A 18 -16.72 -11.09 -29.89
C ALA A 18 -17.32 -11.58 -28.57
N LEU A 19 -18.16 -10.75 -27.95
CA LEU A 19 -18.98 -11.11 -26.79
C LEU A 19 -20.17 -11.96 -27.32
N ALA A 20 -20.14 -13.26 -27.03
CA ALA A 20 -21.31 -14.15 -27.26
C ALA A 20 -22.31 -13.89 -26.11
N LEU A 21 -23.36 -13.13 -26.37
CA LEU A 21 -24.55 -12.99 -25.52
C LEU A 21 -25.47 -14.19 -25.79
N ALA A 22 -25.37 -15.24 -24.96
CA ALA A 22 -26.41 -16.25 -24.85
C ALA A 22 -27.43 -15.76 -23.80
N GLY A 23 -28.68 -15.55 -24.25
CA GLY A 23 -29.78 -15.09 -23.38
C GLY A 23 -30.16 -16.15 -22.34
N ALA A 24 -30.19 -15.76 -21.08
CA ALA A 24 -30.89 -16.44 -20.01
C ALA A 24 -31.73 -15.41 -19.26
N GLY A 25 -32.97 -15.77 -18.94
CA GLY A 25 -34.05 -14.94 -18.50
C GLY A 25 -33.73 -13.95 -17.39
N VAL A 26 -34.14 -12.71 -17.63
CA VAL A 26 -33.97 -11.57 -16.74
C VAL A 26 -35.08 -11.62 -15.67
N GLY A 27 -34.74 -12.19 -14.50
CA GLY A 27 -35.36 -11.70 -13.27
C GLY A 27 -34.81 -10.30 -13.02
N ALA A 28 -35.68 -9.29 -12.91
CA ALA A 28 -35.27 -7.92 -12.61
C ALA A 28 -34.68 -7.85 -11.19
N GLN A 29 -33.40 -8.22 -11.04
CA GLN A 29 -32.59 -7.82 -9.89
C GLN A 29 -32.31 -6.34 -10.11
N THR A 30 -32.84 -5.51 -9.21
CA THR A 30 -32.45 -4.10 -9.12
C THR A 30 -30.92 -4.05 -9.06
N ALA A 31 -30.27 -3.64 -10.14
CA ALA A 31 -28.83 -3.54 -10.20
C ALA A 31 -28.39 -2.63 -9.05
N LYS A 32 -27.62 -3.19 -8.10
CA LYS A 32 -27.03 -2.42 -7.03
C LYS A 32 -26.21 -1.29 -7.69
N PRO A 33 -26.36 -0.02 -7.25
CA PRO A 33 -25.62 1.06 -7.89
C PRO A 33 -24.12 0.74 -7.89
N VAL A 34 -23.50 0.83 -9.05
CA VAL A 34 -22.06 0.58 -9.19
C VAL A 34 -21.33 1.64 -8.38
N ASN A 35 -20.60 1.23 -7.36
CA ASN A 35 -19.73 2.12 -6.61
C ASN A 35 -18.52 2.45 -7.49
N LEU A 36 -18.43 3.68 -7.97
CA LEU A 36 -17.34 4.12 -8.86
C LEU A 36 -15.95 4.01 -8.20
N ALA A 37 -15.89 4.04 -6.87
CA ALA A 37 -14.66 3.83 -6.13
C ALA A 37 -14.23 2.35 -6.11
N ASP A 38 -15.18 1.42 -6.28
CA ASP A 38 -14.96 -0.03 -6.22
C ASP A 38 -15.76 -0.76 -7.31
N PRO A 39 -15.40 -0.58 -8.59
CA PRO A 39 -16.08 -1.25 -9.69
C PRO A 39 -15.83 -2.76 -9.72
N PHE A 40 -14.80 -3.24 -9.03
CA PHE A 40 -14.41 -4.64 -8.93
C PHE A 40 -14.89 -5.31 -7.63
N GLU A 41 -15.89 -4.76 -6.93
CA GLU A 41 -16.35 -5.25 -5.63
C GLU A 41 -16.51 -6.77 -5.54
N PRO A 42 -17.18 -7.49 -6.48
CA PRO A 42 -17.32 -8.94 -6.38
C PRO A 42 -15.98 -9.69 -6.39
N PHE A 43 -15.05 -9.26 -7.23
CA PHE A 43 -13.70 -9.81 -7.30
C PHE A 43 -12.92 -9.47 -6.02
N ASN A 44 -12.94 -8.21 -5.61
CA ASN A 44 -12.25 -7.74 -4.42
C ASN A 44 -12.73 -8.45 -3.15
N ARG A 45 -14.03 -8.71 -3.02
CA ARG A 45 -14.57 -9.51 -1.90
C ARG A 45 -14.07 -10.95 -1.89
N GLY A 46 -13.91 -11.56 -3.07
CA GLY A 46 -13.33 -12.90 -3.18
C GLY A 46 -11.88 -12.95 -2.70
N ILE A 47 -11.05 -11.99 -3.14
CA ILE A 47 -9.65 -11.89 -2.70
C ILE A 47 -9.56 -11.48 -1.21
N TYR A 48 -10.44 -10.59 -0.74
CA TYR A 48 -10.53 -10.23 0.66
C TYR A 48 -10.79 -11.48 1.52
N GLY A 49 -11.79 -12.30 1.16
CA GLY A 49 -12.08 -13.55 1.88
C GLY A 49 -10.92 -14.55 1.84
N PHE A 50 -10.17 -14.62 0.73
CA PHE A 50 -8.95 -15.43 0.65
C PHE A 50 -7.87 -14.90 1.61
N ASN A 51 -7.65 -13.58 1.65
CA ASN A 51 -6.68 -12.96 2.55
C ASN A 51 -7.07 -13.17 4.02
N GLU A 52 -8.36 -13.03 4.35
CA GLU A 52 -8.90 -13.31 5.69
C GLU A 52 -8.67 -14.76 6.12
N LEU A 53 -8.93 -15.73 5.23
CA LEU A 53 -8.67 -17.14 5.51
C LEU A 53 -7.19 -17.37 5.83
N LEU A 54 -6.30 -16.79 5.04
CA LEU A 54 -4.86 -16.94 5.24
C LEU A 54 -4.39 -16.21 6.52
N ASP A 55 -4.97 -15.06 6.81
CA ASP A 55 -4.70 -14.32 8.04
C ASP A 55 -5.09 -15.15 9.27
N HIS A 56 -6.31 -15.66 9.32
CA HIS A 56 -6.78 -16.49 10.42
C HIS A 56 -5.99 -17.79 10.57
N ALA A 57 -5.59 -18.42 9.45
CA ALA A 57 -4.88 -19.69 9.49
C ALA A 57 -3.39 -19.54 9.86
N VAL A 58 -2.74 -18.44 9.48
CA VAL A 58 -1.27 -18.30 9.58
C VAL A 58 -0.86 -16.97 10.23
N MET A 59 -1.25 -15.82 9.63
CA MET A 59 -0.67 -14.54 10.02
C MET A 59 -1.06 -14.12 11.44
N ARG A 60 -2.33 -14.27 11.80
CA ARG A 60 -2.83 -13.93 13.14
C ARG A 60 -2.23 -14.80 14.24
N PRO A 61 -2.17 -16.13 14.14
CA PRO A 61 -1.46 -16.99 15.11
C PRO A 61 0.01 -16.61 15.28
N VAL A 62 0.72 -16.36 14.19
CA VAL A 62 2.13 -15.90 14.23
C VAL A 62 2.26 -14.55 14.92
N ALA A 63 1.38 -13.59 14.61
CA ALA A 63 1.39 -12.27 15.23
C ALA A 63 1.08 -12.34 16.74
N ILE A 64 0.17 -13.18 17.17
CA ILE A 64 -0.13 -13.43 18.59
C ILE A 64 1.10 -14.04 19.28
N ALA A 65 1.68 -15.10 18.73
CA ALA A 65 2.89 -15.70 19.26
C ALA A 65 4.04 -14.68 19.39
N TYR A 66 4.25 -13.87 18.35
CA TYR A 66 5.23 -12.78 18.37
C TYR A 66 4.99 -11.80 19.54
N THR A 67 3.73 -11.46 19.83
CA THR A 67 3.41 -10.56 20.95
C THR A 67 3.56 -11.21 22.33
N GLU A 68 3.38 -12.51 22.43
CA GLU A 68 3.51 -13.28 23.67
C GLU A 68 4.98 -13.56 24.03
N PHE A 69 5.80 -13.93 23.02
CA PHE A 69 7.19 -14.29 23.26
C PHE A 69 8.15 -13.10 23.31
N LEU A 70 7.84 -11.99 22.61
CA LEU A 70 8.75 -10.85 22.56
C LEU A 70 8.31 -9.70 23.47
N PRO A 71 9.20 -9.22 24.35
CA PRO A 71 8.95 -8.04 25.17
C PRO A 71 8.63 -6.81 24.31
N ARG A 72 7.84 -5.88 24.86
CA ARG A 72 7.42 -4.66 24.14
C ARG A 72 8.59 -3.85 23.58
N TRP A 73 9.69 -3.73 24.32
CA TRP A 73 10.84 -2.95 23.87
C TRP A 73 11.51 -3.56 22.64
N VAL A 74 11.55 -4.90 22.51
CA VAL A 74 12.05 -5.58 21.30
C VAL A 74 11.15 -5.29 20.12
N ARG A 75 9.84 -5.47 20.29
CA ARG A 75 8.84 -5.22 19.23
C ARG A 75 8.88 -3.77 18.76
N ASN A 76 8.93 -2.80 19.68
CA ASN A 76 9.09 -1.39 19.33
C ASN A 76 10.37 -1.15 18.54
N GLY A 77 11.48 -1.80 18.92
CA GLY A 77 12.72 -1.72 18.16
C GLY A 77 12.58 -2.22 16.72
N VAL A 78 11.88 -3.35 16.52
CA VAL A 78 11.60 -3.88 15.18
C VAL A 78 10.72 -2.91 14.37
N THR A 79 9.66 -2.39 14.97
CA THR A 79 8.77 -1.40 14.33
C THR A 79 9.53 -0.12 13.93
N HIS A 80 10.37 0.39 14.82
CA HIS A 80 11.19 1.58 14.54
C HIS A 80 12.22 1.31 13.44
N PHE A 81 12.87 0.14 13.44
CA PHE A 81 13.82 -0.27 12.42
C PHE A 81 13.18 -0.29 11.01
N PHE A 82 12.06 -0.97 10.84
CA PHE A 82 11.34 -0.97 9.55
C PHE A 82 10.76 0.40 9.21
N GLY A 83 10.33 1.17 10.22
CA GLY A 83 9.93 2.56 10.05
C GLY A 83 11.05 3.45 9.53
N ASN A 84 12.30 3.25 10.00
CA ASN A 84 13.47 3.97 9.52
C ASN A 84 13.84 3.57 8.08
N LEU A 85 13.73 2.28 7.73
CA LEU A 85 13.91 1.82 6.34
C LEU A 85 12.86 2.44 5.40
N ALA A 86 11.61 2.55 5.84
CA ALA A 86 10.55 3.20 5.08
C ALA A 86 10.83 4.72 4.91
N ASP A 87 11.40 5.39 5.92
CA ASP A 87 11.78 6.79 5.83
C ASP A 87 12.89 7.02 4.78
N VAL A 88 13.81 6.05 4.57
CA VAL A 88 14.81 6.11 3.48
C VAL A 88 14.13 6.16 2.11
N TRP A 89 13.11 5.31 1.88
CA TRP A 89 12.36 5.32 0.62
C TRP A 89 11.45 6.55 0.50
N ALA A 90 10.98 7.10 1.61
CA ALA A 90 10.19 8.33 1.62
C ALA A 90 11.00 9.56 1.14
N ILE A 91 12.32 9.61 1.34
CA ILE A 91 13.17 10.73 0.90
C ILE A 91 13.02 11.03 -0.60
N PRO A 92 13.34 10.11 -1.54
CA PRO A 92 13.22 10.38 -2.95
C PRO A 92 11.77 10.65 -3.37
N ASN A 93 10.78 9.97 -2.77
CA ASN A 93 9.37 10.17 -3.10
C ASN A 93 8.86 11.56 -2.66
N ASN A 94 9.27 12.06 -1.49
CA ASN A 94 8.96 13.40 -1.04
C ASN A 94 9.69 14.45 -1.89
N ALA A 95 10.96 14.22 -2.25
CA ALA A 95 11.72 15.11 -3.12
C ALA A 95 11.08 15.24 -4.51
N LEU A 96 10.73 14.12 -5.14
CA LEU A 96 10.03 14.08 -6.41
C LEU A 96 8.62 14.70 -6.33
N SER A 97 7.98 14.62 -5.17
CA SER A 97 6.70 15.30 -4.91
C SER A 97 6.82 16.79 -4.67
N LEU A 98 8.03 17.38 -4.82
CA LEU A 98 8.34 18.81 -4.59
C LEU A 98 7.98 19.28 -3.17
N ARG A 99 8.21 18.43 -2.16
CA ARG A 99 7.95 18.68 -0.74
C ARG A 99 9.26 18.87 0.04
N PRO A 100 9.89 20.04 -0.02
CA PRO A 100 11.22 20.25 0.56
C PRO A 100 11.25 20.03 2.09
N ARG A 101 10.21 20.48 2.81
CA ARG A 101 10.11 20.27 4.26
C ARG A 101 10.05 18.77 4.60
N ALA A 102 9.13 18.04 3.97
CA ALA A 102 8.99 16.60 4.20
C ALA A 102 10.27 15.83 3.82
N THR A 103 10.95 16.24 2.74
CA THR A 103 12.24 15.67 2.33
C THR A 103 13.30 15.87 3.39
N VAL A 104 13.45 17.12 3.88
CA VAL A 104 14.45 17.46 4.90
C VAL A 104 14.16 16.74 6.22
N ASP A 105 12.90 16.68 6.64
CA ASP A 105 12.52 15.99 7.86
C ASP A 105 12.77 14.49 7.73
N SER A 106 12.46 13.85 6.59
CA SER A 106 12.81 12.45 6.33
C SER A 106 14.31 12.20 6.38
N ILE A 107 15.13 13.10 5.81
CA ILE A 107 16.61 13.01 5.88
C ILE A 107 17.08 13.10 7.34
N LYS A 108 16.58 14.08 8.11
CA LYS A 108 16.94 14.24 9.51
C LYS A 108 16.55 13.01 10.34
N ARG A 109 15.34 12.47 10.13
CA ARG A 109 14.88 11.25 10.80
C ARG A 109 15.82 10.09 10.55
N VAL A 110 16.12 9.80 9.27
CA VAL A 110 17.05 8.73 8.90
C VAL A 110 18.41 8.95 9.52
N ALA A 111 18.98 10.17 9.44
CA ALA A 111 20.29 10.47 9.99
C ALA A 111 20.33 10.26 11.53
N VAL A 112 19.37 10.82 12.26
CA VAL A 112 19.32 10.74 13.73
C VAL A 112 19.04 9.31 14.18
N ASN A 113 18.02 8.66 13.61
CA ASN A 113 17.64 7.31 14.00
C ASN A 113 18.72 6.26 13.63
N SER A 114 19.43 6.45 12.51
CA SER A 114 20.50 5.51 12.13
C SER A 114 21.78 5.70 12.95
N THR A 115 22.07 6.90 13.46
CA THR A 115 23.27 7.18 14.25
C THR A 115 22.98 7.06 15.77
N VAL A 116 22.18 7.96 16.31
CA VAL A 116 21.86 8.00 17.75
C VAL A 116 20.86 6.90 18.10
N GLY A 117 19.93 6.58 17.20
CA GLY A 117 18.90 5.57 17.38
C GLY A 117 19.34 4.12 17.09
N LEU A 118 20.65 3.83 17.01
CA LEU A 118 21.20 2.47 16.81
C LEU A 118 20.62 1.80 15.56
N LEU A 119 20.90 2.34 14.37
CA LEU A 119 20.38 1.86 13.08
C LEU A 119 18.85 1.87 12.98
N GLY A 120 18.20 2.75 13.72
CA GLY A 120 16.74 2.91 13.70
C GLY A 120 15.99 2.03 14.70
N LEU A 121 16.66 1.31 15.60
CA LEU A 121 16.00 0.54 16.66
C LEU A 121 15.31 1.44 17.69
N VAL A 122 15.77 2.69 17.83
CA VAL A 122 15.16 3.70 18.68
C VAL A 122 14.75 4.90 17.83
N ASP A 123 13.50 5.32 17.93
CA ASP A 123 13.01 6.51 17.22
C ASP A 123 13.32 7.78 18.01
N VAL A 124 14.58 8.21 17.94
CA VAL A 124 15.06 9.44 18.56
C VAL A 124 14.48 10.67 17.85
N ALA A 125 14.29 10.59 16.53
CA ALA A 125 13.78 11.71 15.75
C ALA A 125 12.38 12.16 16.22
N SER A 126 11.51 11.24 16.62
CA SER A 126 10.20 11.59 17.21
C SER A 126 10.32 12.29 18.55
N THR A 127 11.37 12.02 19.35
CA THR A 127 11.62 12.74 20.61
C THR A 127 12.18 14.15 20.38
N MET A 128 12.62 14.44 19.16
CA MET A 128 13.09 15.76 18.70
C MET A 128 12.02 16.53 17.92
N ASP A 129 10.77 16.10 17.99
CA ASP A 129 9.63 16.70 17.27
C ASP A 129 9.85 16.81 15.74
N ILE A 130 10.56 15.83 15.16
CA ILE A 130 10.75 15.75 13.71
C ILE A 130 9.61 14.90 13.13
N ASP A 131 8.73 15.54 12.36
CA ASP A 131 7.55 14.92 11.78
C ASP A 131 7.89 13.76 10.84
N LYS A 132 7.05 12.70 10.88
CA LYS A 132 7.14 11.59 9.94
C LYS A 132 6.25 11.86 8.73
N HIS A 133 6.85 11.81 7.53
CA HIS A 133 6.18 12.06 6.26
C HIS A 133 6.19 10.80 5.37
N PRO A 134 5.28 9.85 5.59
CA PRO A 134 5.22 8.64 4.78
C PRO A 134 4.99 8.99 3.31
N ALA A 135 5.76 8.37 2.43
CA ALA A 135 5.61 8.53 1.00
C ALA A 135 6.00 7.24 0.28
N ASP A 136 5.22 6.91 -0.73
CA ASP A 136 5.45 5.83 -1.67
C ASP A 136 5.33 6.37 -3.10
N PHE A 137 5.72 5.56 -4.07
CA PHE A 137 5.72 5.99 -5.46
C PHE A 137 4.30 6.28 -5.98
N GLY A 138 3.29 5.55 -5.50
CA GLY A 138 1.88 5.81 -5.82
C GLY A 138 1.41 7.17 -5.31
N LEU A 139 1.76 7.53 -4.06
CA LEU A 139 1.47 8.87 -3.51
C LEU A 139 2.17 9.98 -4.28
N MET A 140 3.42 9.76 -4.68
CA MET A 140 4.18 10.72 -5.48
C MET A 140 3.48 10.97 -6.82
N LEU A 141 3.05 9.92 -7.53
CA LEU A 141 2.30 10.05 -8.78
C LEU A 141 0.95 10.74 -8.58
N ASN A 142 0.23 10.44 -7.50
CA ASN A 142 -1.02 11.12 -7.18
C ASN A 142 -0.84 12.63 -7.00
N ARG A 143 0.26 13.06 -6.38
CA ARG A 143 0.60 14.49 -6.24
C ARG A 143 0.94 15.15 -7.57
N TRP A 144 1.40 14.39 -8.54
CA TRP A 144 1.60 14.87 -9.92
C TRP A 144 0.30 14.90 -10.75
N GLY A 145 -0.84 14.53 -10.13
CA GLY A 145 -2.14 14.54 -10.78
C GLY A 145 -2.52 13.22 -11.46
N VAL A 146 -1.71 12.16 -11.32
CA VAL A 146 -2.08 10.84 -11.79
C VAL A 146 -3.16 10.28 -10.86
N PRO A 147 -4.35 9.90 -11.36
CA PRO A 147 -5.42 9.38 -10.52
C PRO A 147 -5.04 8.05 -9.88
N SER A 148 -5.47 7.84 -8.63
CA SER A 148 -5.25 6.59 -7.90
C SER A 148 -5.87 5.37 -8.59
N GLY A 149 -6.88 5.59 -9.43
CA GLY A 149 -7.67 4.53 -10.02
C GLY A 149 -8.61 3.85 -9.02
N PRO A 150 -9.30 2.79 -9.45
CA PRO A 150 -10.25 2.06 -8.60
C PRO A 150 -9.55 1.34 -7.44
N PHE A 151 -10.36 1.07 -6.41
CA PHE A 151 -9.95 0.21 -5.31
C PHE A 151 -9.76 -1.24 -5.78
N VAL A 152 -8.70 -1.89 -5.31
CA VAL A 152 -8.35 -3.28 -5.62
C VAL A 152 -7.84 -3.96 -4.35
N VAL A 153 -8.28 -5.18 -4.09
CA VAL A 153 -7.68 -6.02 -3.06
C VAL A 153 -6.65 -6.93 -3.72
N ALA A 154 -5.38 -6.76 -3.35
CA ALA A 154 -4.30 -7.59 -3.86
C ALA A 154 -4.13 -8.84 -2.97
N PRO A 155 -3.91 -10.04 -3.57
CA PRO A 155 -3.62 -11.24 -2.80
C PRO A 155 -2.40 -11.03 -1.91
N LEU A 156 -2.48 -11.41 -0.65
CA LEU A 156 -1.45 -11.26 0.39
C LEU A 156 -1.12 -9.81 0.79
N LEU A 157 -1.25 -8.85 -0.11
CA LEU A 157 -0.89 -7.44 0.12
C LEU A 157 -2.06 -6.61 0.67
N GLY A 158 -3.29 -7.14 0.61
CA GLY A 158 -4.49 -6.47 1.12
C GLY A 158 -4.99 -5.29 0.28
N PRO A 159 -5.66 -4.31 0.89
CA PRO A 159 -6.27 -3.18 0.21
C PRO A 159 -5.22 -2.28 -0.47
N ARG A 160 -5.51 -1.89 -1.71
CA ARG A 160 -4.68 -1.05 -2.59
C ARG A 160 -5.55 -0.19 -3.51
N THR A 161 -4.95 0.77 -4.18
CA THR A 161 -5.49 1.37 -5.39
C THR A 161 -4.81 0.77 -6.62
N LEU A 162 -5.42 0.90 -7.79
CA LEU A 162 -4.86 0.34 -9.02
C LEU A 162 -3.44 0.87 -9.29
N ILE A 163 -3.21 2.17 -9.08
CA ILE A 163 -1.87 2.76 -9.28
C ILE A 163 -0.83 2.11 -8.37
N GLU A 164 -1.17 1.83 -7.10
CA GLU A 164 -0.25 1.19 -6.17
C GLU A 164 0.12 -0.23 -6.58
N VAL A 165 -0.83 -0.97 -7.16
CA VAL A 165 -0.56 -2.32 -7.69
C VAL A 165 0.39 -2.23 -8.89
N VAL A 166 0.16 -1.27 -9.80
CA VAL A 166 0.99 -1.07 -11.00
C VAL A 166 2.42 -0.65 -10.63
N VAL A 167 2.57 0.23 -9.64
CA VAL A 167 3.89 0.74 -9.24
C VAL A 167 4.56 -0.08 -8.14
N TYR A 168 3.88 -1.09 -7.61
CA TYR A 168 4.40 -1.94 -6.54
C TYR A 168 5.83 -2.49 -6.78
N PRO A 169 6.21 -2.90 -8.02
CA PRO A 169 7.58 -3.34 -8.28
C PRO A 169 8.64 -2.26 -8.04
N LEU A 170 8.29 -0.97 -8.16
CA LEU A 170 9.19 0.15 -7.86
C LEU A 170 9.32 0.35 -6.34
N ASP A 171 8.20 0.34 -5.62
CA ASP A 171 8.21 0.42 -4.15
C ASP A 171 8.93 -0.79 -3.54
N TRP A 172 8.76 -1.99 -4.12
CA TRP A 172 9.51 -3.18 -3.73
C TRP A 172 11.01 -2.99 -3.88
N LYS A 173 11.46 -2.46 -5.02
CA LYS A 173 12.87 -2.13 -5.26
C LYS A 173 13.37 -0.97 -4.39
N GLY A 174 12.52 -0.06 -3.98
CA GLY A 174 12.86 1.03 -3.07
C GLY A 174 13.08 0.60 -1.63
N ASN A 175 12.55 -0.54 -1.24
CA ASN A 175 12.70 -1.06 0.12
C ASN A 175 14.07 -1.73 0.30
N LEU A 176 14.91 -1.15 1.16
CA LEU A 176 16.27 -1.61 1.42
C LEU A 176 16.33 -3.05 1.96
N ALA A 177 15.30 -3.51 2.70
CA ALA A 177 15.25 -4.87 3.20
C ALA A 177 15.30 -5.92 2.07
N ASN A 178 14.84 -5.55 0.86
CA ASN A 178 14.82 -6.44 -0.31
C ASN A 178 16.19 -6.54 -1.03
N HIS A 179 17.20 -5.76 -0.62
CA HIS A 179 18.53 -5.73 -1.21
C HIS A 179 19.57 -6.52 -0.41
N VAL A 180 19.14 -7.31 0.56
CA VAL A 180 20.02 -8.23 1.26
C VAL A 180 20.35 -9.39 0.32
N ASP A 181 21.64 -9.60 0.03
CA ASP A 181 22.11 -10.59 -0.94
C ASP A 181 21.82 -12.03 -0.49
N ASP A 182 21.92 -12.31 0.79
CA ASP A 182 21.59 -13.61 1.36
C ASP A 182 20.07 -13.82 1.38
N LEU A 183 19.63 -14.84 0.67
CA LEU A 183 18.21 -15.16 0.51
C LEU A 183 17.51 -15.46 1.85
N VAL A 184 18.20 -16.16 2.76
CA VAL A 184 17.63 -16.55 4.06
C VAL A 184 17.39 -15.32 4.92
N TRP A 185 18.40 -14.46 5.04
CA TRP A 185 18.26 -13.21 5.82
C TRP A 185 17.22 -12.27 5.23
N ARG A 186 17.18 -12.13 3.91
CA ARG A 186 16.17 -11.32 3.24
C ARG A 186 14.76 -11.83 3.52
N ASP A 187 14.53 -13.14 3.37
CA ASP A 187 13.22 -13.75 3.57
C ASP A 187 12.78 -13.68 5.05
N LEU A 188 13.73 -13.82 5.98
CA LEU A 188 13.49 -13.61 7.42
C LEU A 188 13.13 -12.15 7.74
N LEU A 189 13.82 -11.16 7.16
CA LEU A 189 13.49 -9.75 7.34
C LEU A 189 12.10 -9.43 6.78
N MET A 190 11.76 -9.99 5.61
CA MET A 190 10.42 -9.83 5.06
C MET A 190 9.35 -10.46 5.95
N ALA A 191 9.54 -11.69 6.40
CA ALA A 191 8.60 -12.36 7.30
C ALA A 191 8.43 -11.57 8.61
N LEU A 192 9.53 -11.05 9.17
CA LEU A 192 9.50 -10.21 10.37
C LEU A 192 8.76 -8.90 10.12
N SER A 193 8.98 -8.23 8.99
CA SER A 193 8.27 -7.00 8.61
C SER A 193 6.78 -7.22 8.44
N PHE A 194 6.37 -8.31 7.79
CA PHE A 194 4.96 -8.68 7.66
C PHE A 194 4.33 -8.98 9.02
N THR A 195 5.04 -9.72 9.89
CA THR A 195 4.55 -10.03 11.24
C THR A 195 4.38 -8.77 12.08
N ASP A 196 5.37 -7.89 12.10
CA ASP A 196 5.32 -6.61 12.83
C ASP A 196 4.18 -5.72 12.33
N THR A 197 4.03 -5.61 11.01
CA THR A 197 2.90 -4.90 10.40
C THR A 197 1.57 -5.52 10.84
N ARG A 198 1.44 -6.84 10.82
CA ARG A 198 0.21 -7.53 11.24
C ARG A 198 -0.12 -7.30 12.72
N VAL A 199 0.89 -7.29 13.57
CA VAL A 199 0.73 -6.98 15.01
C VAL A 199 0.12 -5.60 15.22
N SER A 200 0.50 -4.60 14.42
CA SER A 200 -0.06 -3.25 14.52
C SER A 200 -1.56 -3.18 14.23
N TYR A 201 -2.11 -4.16 13.50
CA TYR A 201 -3.54 -4.24 13.16
C TYR A 201 -4.36 -5.11 14.12
N LEU A 202 -3.75 -5.90 15.02
CA LEU A 202 -4.50 -6.79 15.92
C LEU A 202 -5.57 -6.06 16.74
N GLN A 203 -5.26 -4.88 17.26
CA GLN A 203 -6.21 -4.07 18.03
C GLN A 203 -7.32 -3.47 17.15
N ALA A 204 -6.98 -3.11 15.90
CA ALA A 204 -7.95 -2.58 14.96
C ALA A 204 -8.98 -3.65 14.54
N ASP A 205 -8.55 -4.91 14.40
CA ASP A 205 -9.45 -6.02 14.08
C ASP A 205 -10.55 -6.20 15.13
N ASP A 206 -10.19 -6.10 16.41
CA ASP A 206 -11.17 -6.25 17.50
C ASP A 206 -12.24 -5.16 17.41
N VAL A 207 -11.85 -3.91 17.05
CA VAL A 207 -12.78 -2.81 16.81
C VAL A 207 -13.63 -3.06 15.55
N VAL A 208 -13.01 -3.44 14.44
CA VAL A 208 -13.72 -3.75 13.19
C VAL A 208 -14.76 -4.84 13.41
N ASN A 209 -14.37 -5.94 14.06
CA ASN A 209 -15.26 -7.06 14.34
C ASN A 209 -16.40 -6.70 15.30
N ALA A 210 -16.22 -5.72 16.19
CA ALA A 210 -17.23 -5.28 17.13
C ALA A 210 -18.26 -4.31 16.52
N VAL A 211 -17.86 -3.46 15.55
CA VAL A 211 -18.71 -2.33 15.09
C VAL A 211 -19.07 -2.41 13.60
N ALA A 212 -18.30 -3.12 12.77
CA ALA A 212 -18.54 -3.15 11.34
C ALA A 212 -19.63 -4.17 10.96
N LEU A 213 -20.73 -3.68 10.36
CA LEU A 213 -21.75 -4.54 9.75
C LEU A 213 -21.21 -5.30 8.53
N ASP A 214 -20.30 -4.68 7.78
CA ASP A 214 -19.59 -5.27 6.64
C ASP A 214 -18.10 -4.93 6.75
N PRO A 215 -17.26 -5.87 7.26
CA PRO A 215 -15.83 -5.67 7.43
C PRO A 215 -15.09 -5.28 6.14
N TYR A 216 -15.52 -5.83 5.00
CA TYR A 216 -14.94 -5.48 3.70
C TYR A 216 -15.12 -4.00 3.37
N SER A 217 -16.37 -3.52 3.42
CA SER A 217 -16.68 -2.11 3.12
C SER A 217 -15.98 -1.18 4.12
N PHE A 218 -15.95 -1.53 5.40
CA PHE A 218 -15.23 -0.76 6.41
C PHE A 218 -13.73 -0.67 6.10
N THR A 219 -13.08 -1.78 5.76
CA THR A 219 -11.66 -1.83 5.41
C THR A 219 -11.37 -1.00 4.16
N ARG A 220 -12.20 -1.12 3.11
CA ARG A 220 -12.09 -0.32 1.89
C ARG A 220 -12.16 1.17 2.19
N ASP A 221 -13.19 1.60 2.90
CA ASP A 221 -13.46 3.02 3.13
C ASP A 221 -12.39 3.63 4.05
N SER A 222 -11.98 2.92 5.09
CA SER A 222 -10.87 3.33 5.96
C SER A 222 -9.55 3.45 5.20
N TYR A 223 -9.26 2.50 4.30
CA TYR A 223 -8.08 2.55 3.46
C TYR A 223 -8.08 3.75 2.53
N LEU A 224 -9.19 3.99 1.82
CA LEU A 224 -9.31 5.12 0.89
C LEU A 224 -9.22 6.46 1.63
N GLN A 225 -9.86 6.60 2.79
CA GLN A 225 -9.75 7.80 3.62
C GLN A 225 -8.31 8.06 4.07
N ARG A 226 -7.62 7.00 4.52
CA ARG A 226 -6.19 7.11 4.89
C ARG A 226 -5.33 7.57 3.70
N ARG A 227 -5.60 7.07 2.49
CA ARG A 227 -4.86 7.49 1.28
C ARG A 227 -5.09 8.97 0.97
N ILE A 228 -6.33 9.44 1.03
CA ILE A 228 -6.67 10.86 0.85
C ILE A 228 -5.98 11.72 1.91
N TYR A 229 -6.00 11.31 3.18
CA TYR A 229 -5.31 11.99 4.27
C TYR A 229 -3.80 12.11 4.00
N LEU A 230 -3.13 11.04 3.58
CA LEU A 230 -1.70 11.04 3.25
C LEU A 230 -1.39 11.89 2.00
N GLN A 231 -2.29 11.93 1.03
CA GLN A 231 -2.15 12.76 -0.16
C GLN A 231 -2.22 14.25 0.18
N ASN A 232 -3.06 14.61 1.14
CA ASN A 232 -3.31 16.00 1.60
C ASN A 232 -2.43 16.41 2.80
N ASP A 233 -1.29 15.74 3.00
CA ASP A 233 -0.31 16.09 4.05
C ASP A 233 -0.86 16.04 5.48
N GLY A 234 -1.81 15.15 5.73
CA GLY A 234 -2.42 15.01 7.03
C GLY A 234 -3.57 15.99 7.30
N LEU A 235 -3.99 16.75 6.29
CA LEU A 235 -5.18 17.60 6.38
C LEU A 235 -6.41 16.82 5.92
N SER A 236 -7.50 16.94 6.66
CA SER A 236 -8.81 16.50 6.18
C SER A 236 -9.23 17.35 4.97
N PRO A 237 -9.91 16.78 3.96
CA PRO A 237 -10.45 17.56 2.84
C PRO A 237 -11.34 18.73 3.29
N ASP A 238 -11.96 18.60 4.47
CA ASP A 238 -12.87 19.61 5.05
C ASP A 238 -12.14 20.64 5.94
N THR A 239 -10.83 20.53 6.12
CA THR A 239 -10.06 21.49 6.92
C THR A 239 -9.72 22.69 6.04
N PRO A 240 -10.11 23.93 6.41
CA PRO A 240 -9.69 25.12 5.70
C PRO A 240 -8.16 25.16 5.59
N ASP A 241 -7.66 25.54 4.42
CA ASP A 241 -6.21 25.64 4.19
C ASP A 241 -5.71 26.95 4.83
N ASP A 242 -5.37 26.90 6.12
CA ASP A 242 -4.80 28.03 6.88
C ASP A 242 -3.26 28.11 6.71
N ARG A 243 -2.69 27.43 5.72
CA ARG A 243 -1.26 27.51 5.45
C ARG A 243 -0.89 28.87 4.86
N PRO A 244 0.11 29.57 5.42
CA PRO A 244 0.56 30.86 4.93
C PRO A 244 1.25 30.76 3.56
#